data_ad6a2be953eb7a6046caee216981ca39
#
_entry.id   ad6a2be953eb7a6046caee216981ca39
#
_cell.length_a   1.000
_cell.length_b   1.000
_cell.length_c   1.000
_cell.angle_alpha   90.00
_cell.angle_beta   90.00
_cell.angle_gamma   90.00
#
_symmetry.space_group_name_H-M   'P 1'
#
loop_
_entity.id
_entity.type
_entity.pdbx_description
1 polymer ?
#
loop_
_entity_poly.entity_id
_entity_poly.type
_entity_poly.pdbx_seq_one_letter_code
_entity_poly.pdbx_strand_id
1 'polypeptide(L)'
;MVRQKSLRRRTKLLDLNQNKEKVVLLIHPMLSSAHGMKLIIADYMGEEFRYILPDLSAHGELSNEVYESVQKESERIHEYLVNHHIQELALAYGASLGGVVLLQLLAYKDIKVGAAVFEGCSLWEHAKALNFIATSVFLHKHRKAIRNRELTIKKMTDLYGKKATPMAERFIRIDEQSIKNIFHDCAFVNPPELSKEEQEACLFLYGSKEFDLRSAKKVLPKKYPYARLKVWDGYGHCTKMSADPAEYGHMLKSEIENCCN
;
A
#
# COMPACT_ATOMS: atom_id res chain seq x y z
N MET A 1 -25.53 32.18 10.43
CA MET A 1 -25.34 30.72 10.37
C MET A 1 -24.94 30.35 8.95
N VAL A 2 -23.64 30.32 8.68
CA VAL A 2 -23.09 29.90 7.37
C VAL A 2 -22.89 28.38 7.45
N ARG A 3 -23.73 27.63 6.71
CA ARG A 3 -23.53 26.19 6.52
C ARG A 3 -22.24 25.99 5.74
N GLN A 4 -21.17 25.60 6.43
CA GLN A 4 -20.02 24.97 5.80
C GLN A 4 -20.49 23.68 5.13
N LYS A 5 -20.71 23.73 3.81
CA LYS A 5 -20.75 22.54 2.96
C LYS A 5 -19.32 22.00 2.95
N SER A 6 -19.00 21.06 3.83
CA SER A 6 -17.82 20.22 3.66
C SER A 6 -18.01 19.52 2.32
N LEU A 7 -17.18 19.86 1.34
CA LEU A 7 -17.05 19.06 0.13
C LEU A 7 -16.53 17.68 0.60
N ARG A 8 -17.45 16.72 0.80
CA ARG A 8 -17.07 15.32 0.99
C ARG A 8 -16.30 14.91 -0.27
N ARG A 9 -14.97 14.88 -0.19
CA ARG A 9 -14.14 14.27 -1.22
C ARG A 9 -14.60 12.82 -1.34
N ARG A 10 -15.15 12.46 -2.49
CA ARG A 10 -15.60 11.08 -2.74
C ARG A 10 -14.36 10.19 -2.77
N THR A 11 -14.30 9.24 -1.86
CA THR A 11 -13.29 8.17 -1.92
C THR A 11 -13.51 7.40 -3.21
N LYS A 12 -12.52 7.39 -4.09
CA LYS A 12 -12.54 6.58 -5.30
C LYS A 12 -11.92 5.23 -4.97
N LEU A 13 -12.71 4.19 -5.11
CA LEU A 13 -12.29 2.83 -4.81
C LEU A 13 -13.13 1.83 -5.61
N LEU A 14 -12.62 0.63 -5.74
CA LEU A 14 -13.39 -0.52 -6.18
C LEU A 14 -13.93 -1.24 -4.95
N ASP A 15 -15.24 -1.47 -4.93
CA ASP A 15 -15.93 -2.28 -3.92
C ASP A 15 -16.60 -3.44 -4.66
N LEU A 16 -15.95 -4.60 -4.64
CA LEU A 16 -16.32 -5.78 -5.41
C LEU A 16 -16.98 -6.81 -4.50
N ASN A 17 -17.94 -7.57 -5.06
CA ASN A 17 -18.61 -8.66 -4.36
C ASN A 17 -19.28 -8.22 -3.04
N GLN A 18 -20.02 -7.12 -3.07
CA GLN A 18 -20.60 -6.45 -1.87
C GLN A 18 -21.54 -7.36 -1.06
N ASN A 19 -22.00 -8.47 -1.64
CA ASN A 19 -22.84 -9.47 -0.98
C ASN A 19 -22.05 -10.49 -0.13
N LYS A 20 -20.72 -10.39 -0.07
CA LYS A 20 -19.88 -11.30 0.71
C LYS A 20 -19.61 -10.73 2.09
N GLU A 21 -19.61 -11.62 3.10
CA GLU A 21 -19.43 -11.25 4.51
C GLU A 21 -17.96 -10.95 4.87
N LYS A 22 -17.02 -11.78 4.38
CA LYS A 22 -15.59 -11.60 4.67
C LYS A 22 -15.01 -10.48 3.81
N VAL A 23 -14.59 -9.39 4.46
CA VAL A 23 -14.07 -8.20 3.80
C VAL A 23 -12.56 -8.22 3.75
N VAL A 24 -12.00 -7.95 2.58
CA VAL A 24 -10.56 -7.84 2.31
C VAL A 24 -10.25 -6.43 1.82
N LEU A 25 -9.36 -5.73 2.51
CA LEU A 25 -8.85 -4.41 2.10
C LEU A 25 -7.48 -4.58 1.42
N LEU A 26 -7.32 -4.05 0.20
CA LEU A 26 -6.05 -4.10 -0.55
C LEU A 26 -5.58 -2.70 -0.92
N ILE A 27 -4.51 -2.22 -0.28
CA ILE A 27 -3.95 -0.87 -0.50
C ILE A 27 -2.70 -0.97 -1.38
N HIS A 28 -2.72 -0.28 -2.51
CA HIS A 28 -1.70 -0.39 -3.54
C HIS A 28 -0.40 0.37 -3.21
N PRO A 29 0.75 -0.05 -3.78
CA PRO A 29 2.01 0.70 -3.69
C PRO A 29 2.00 1.96 -4.58
N MET A 30 2.97 2.85 -4.37
CA MET A 30 3.23 3.97 -5.27
C MET A 30 3.32 3.48 -6.72
N LEU A 31 2.81 4.27 -7.65
CA LEU A 31 2.73 3.98 -9.10
C LEU A 31 1.83 2.78 -9.49
N SER A 32 0.99 2.30 -8.57
CA SER A 32 -0.06 1.32 -8.85
C SER A 32 -1.46 1.96 -8.78
N SER A 33 -2.51 1.16 -8.57
CA SER A 33 -3.91 1.60 -8.43
C SER A 33 -4.78 0.47 -7.87
N ALA A 34 -6.01 0.80 -7.49
CA ALA A 34 -7.05 -0.18 -7.15
C ALA A 34 -7.19 -1.28 -8.21
N HIS A 35 -7.27 -0.88 -9.49
CA HIS A 35 -7.34 -1.84 -10.60
C HIS A 35 -6.08 -2.72 -10.71
N GLY A 36 -4.90 -2.17 -10.44
CA GLY A 36 -3.65 -2.94 -10.38
C GLY A 36 -3.68 -4.02 -9.30
N MET A 37 -4.18 -3.69 -8.10
CA MET A 37 -4.33 -4.65 -7.00
C MET A 37 -5.37 -5.73 -7.31
N LYS A 38 -6.47 -5.35 -8.00
CA LYS A 38 -7.43 -6.34 -8.49
C LYS A 38 -6.74 -7.40 -9.36
N LEU A 39 -6.02 -6.96 -10.40
CA LEU A 39 -5.39 -7.85 -11.38
C LEU A 39 -4.24 -8.71 -10.82
N ILE A 40 -3.56 -8.25 -9.76
CA ILE A 40 -2.37 -8.93 -9.23
C ILE A 40 -2.70 -9.77 -8.00
N ILE A 41 -3.72 -9.39 -7.21
CA ILE A 41 -4.05 -10.05 -5.94
C ILE A 41 -5.49 -10.54 -5.93
N ALA A 42 -6.50 -9.67 -6.05
CA ALA A 42 -7.88 -10.06 -5.83
C ALA A 42 -8.35 -11.17 -6.78
N ASP A 43 -7.98 -11.09 -8.07
CA ASP A 43 -8.32 -12.09 -9.07
C ASP A 43 -7.72 -13.50 -8.79
N TYR A 44 -6.72 -13.58 -7.89
CA TYR A 44 -6.08 -14.86 -7.48
C TYR A 44 -6.47 -15.32 -6.08
N MET A 45 -7.14 -14.48 -5.27
CA MET A 45 -7.64 -14.88 -3.95
C MET A 45 -9.01 -15.58 -4.01
N GLY A 46 -9.81 -15.33 -5.07
CA GLY A 46 -11.12 -15.94 -5.28
C GLY A 46 -12.29 -14.97 -5.10
N GLU A 47 -13.50 -15.45 -5.40
CA GLU A 47 -14.74 -14.66 -5.42
C GLU A 47 -15.53 -14.72 -4.10
N GLU A 48 -15.03 -15.43 -3.10
CA GLU A 48 -15.67 -15.61 -1.80
C GLU A 48 -15.55 -14.41 -0.85
N PHE A 49 -14.74 -13.41 -1.22
CA PHE A 49 -14.49 -12.21 -0.42
C PHE A 49 -15.12 -10.97 -1.06
N ARG A 50 -15.53 -10.01 -0.20
CA ARG A 50 -15.76 -8.63 -0.59
C ARG A 50 -14.43 -7.89 -0.59
N TYR A 51 -14.09 -7.24 -1.70
CA TYR A 51 -12.83 -6.53 -1.84
C TYR A 51 -13.03 -5.03 -1.84
N ILE A 52 -12.33 -4.33 -0.93
CA ILE A 52 -12.22 -2.87 -0.89
C ILE A 52 -10.83 -2.50 -1.38
N LEU A 53 -10.74 -1.84 -2.53
CA LEU A 53 -9.49 -1.45 -3.15
C LEU A 53 -9.50 0.06 -3.38
N PRO A 54 -8.93 0.87 -2.47
CA PRO A 54 -8.87 2.32 -2.65
C PRO A 54 -7.82 2.71 -3.68
N ASP A 55 -8.10 3.76 -4.47
CA ASP A 55 -7.08 4.55 -5.12
C ASP A 55 -6.55 5.60 -4.13
N LEU A 56 -5.24 5.63 -3.91
CA LEU A 56 -4.59 6.69 -3.15
C LEU A 56 -4.52 7.97 -4.01
N SER A 57 -4.50 9.14 -3.39
CA SER A 57 -4.33 10.42 -4.11
C SER A 57 -3.08 10.39 -4.99
N ALA A 58 -3.09 11.07 -6.11
CA ALA A 58 -2.10 11.04 -7.20
C ALA A 58 -2.04 9.70 -7.98
N HIS A 59 -2.94 8.74 -7.72
CA HIS A 59 -2.96 7.43 -8.36
C HIS A 59 -4.36 7.07 -8.88
N GLY A 60 -4.41 6.14 -9.84
CA GLY A 60 -5.65 5.60 -10.40
C GLY A 60 -6.63 6.68 -10.84
N GLU A 61 -7.88 6.62 -10.40
CA GLU A 61 -8.91 7.63 -10.68
C GLU A 61 -8.69 8.95 -9.93
N LEU A 62 -7.82 8.97 -8.90
CA LEU A 62 -7.39 10.15 -8.16
C LEU A 62 -6.07 10.74 -8.67
N SER A 63 -5.64 10.38 -9.87
CA SER A 63 -4.37 10.82 -10.47
C SER A 63 -4.23 12.35 -10.63
N ASN A 64 -5.33 13.10 -10.56
CA ASN A 64 -5.34 14.57 -10.61
C ASN A 64 -5.37 15.22 -9.20
N GLU A 65 -5.45 14.43 -8.13
CA GLU A 65 -5.37 14.91 -6.75
C GLU A 65 -3.94 14.83 -6.25
N VAL A 66 -3.53 15.80 -5.42
CA VAL A 66 -2.22 15.76 -4.78
C VAL A 66 -2.29 14.81 -3.58
N TYR A 67 -1.33 13.90 -3.48
CA TYR A 67 -1.12 13.12 -2.25
C TYR A 67 -0.63 14.05 -1.14
N GLU A 68 -1.42 14.22 -0.09
CA GLU A 68 -1.11 15.13 1.02
C GLU A 68 -0.28 14.42 2.10
N SER A 69 -0.80 13.33 2.67
CA SER A 69 -0.14 12.56 3.71
C SER A 69 -0.79 11.18 3.92
N VAL A 70 -0.04 10.28 4.57
CA VAL A 70 -0.53 8.97 4.99
C VAL A 70 -1.75 9.08 5.92
N GLN A 71 -1.81 10.10 6.76
CA GLN A 71 -2.94 10.37 7.66
C GLN A 71 -4.21 10.66 6.86
N LYS A 72 -4.12 11.47 5.80
CA LYS A 72 -5.27 11.78 4.95
C LYS A 72 -5.77 10.57 4.16
N GLU A 73 -4.86 9.74 3.68
CA GLU A 73 -5.25 8.52 2.99
C GLU A 73 -5.91 7.51 3.93
N SER A 74 -5.36 7.30 5.13
CA SER A 74 -5.95 6.40 6.13
C SER A 74 -7.30 6.92 6.65
N GLU A 75 -7.44 8.25 6.87
CA GLU A 75 -8.71 8.89 7.24
C GLU A 75 -9.81 8.63 6.20
N ARG A 76 -9.50 8.77 4.91
CA ARG A 76 -10.45 8.50 3.81
C ARG A 76 -10.88 7.04 3.76
N ILE A 77 -9.95 6.12 3.95
CA ILE A 77 -10.26 4.67 3.99
C ILE A 77 -11.12 4.37 5.21
N HIS A 78 -10.74 4.87 6.38
CA HIS A 78 -11.50 4.70 7.62
C HIS A 78 -12.93 5.25 7.51
N GLU A 79 -13.09 6.49 7.02
CA GLU A 79 -14.42 7.09 6.77
C GLU A 79 -15.27 6.23 5.84
N TYR A 80 -14.66 5.63 4.79
CA TYR A 80 -15.38 4.72 3.91
C TYR A 80 -15.88 3.49 4.66
N LEU A 81 -15.02 2.82 5.41
CA LEU A 81 -15.37 1.62 6.18
C LEU A 81 -16.49 1.89 7.18
N VAL A 82 -16.38 2.98 7.95
CA VAL A 82 -17.41 3.41 8.92
C VAL A 82 -18.75 3.71 8.24
N ASN A 83 -18.74 4.49 7.16
CA ASN A 83 -19.95 4.86 6.43
C ASN A 83 -20.67 3.67 5.76
N HIS A 84 -19.95 2.57 5.53
CA HIS A 84 -20.50 1.32 4.97
C HIS A 84 -20.70 0.23 6.03
N HIS A 85 -20.62 0.60 7.33
CA HIS A 85 -20.79 -0.30 8.46
C HIS A 85 -19.83 -1.51 8.45
N ILE A 86 -18.61 -1.33 7.91
CA ILE A 86 -17.59 -2.34 7.91
C ILE A 86 -16.72 -2.17 9.16
N GLN A 87 -16.96 -2.98 10.17
CA GLN A 87 -16.26 -2.95 11.45
C GLN A 87 -15.21 -4.06 11.60
N GLU A 88 -15.17 -4.99 10.65
CA GLU A 88 -14.21 -6.09 10.64
C GLU A 88 -13.66 -6.33 9.23
N LEU A 89 -12.34 -6.47 9.15
CA LEU A 89 -11.62 -6.89 7.96
C LEU A 89 -11.03 -8.28 8.22
N ALA A 90 -11.40 -9.26 7.39
CA ALA A 90 -10.80 -10.58 7.47
C ALA A 90 -9.30 -10.50 7.13
N LEU A 91 -8.94 -9.62 6.18
CA LEU A 91 -7.55 -9.29 5.85
C LEU A 91 -7.46 -7.83 5.43
N ALA A 92 -6.44 -7.14 5.93
CA ALA A 92 -5.97 -5.86 5.41
C ALA A 92 -4.55 -6.03 4.87
N TYR A 93 -4.37 -5.69 3.59
CA TYR A 93 -3.08 -5.77 2.90
C TYR A 93 -2.63 -4.40 2.44
N GLY A 94 -1.35 -4.10 2.62
CA GLY A 94 -0.74 -2.88 2.12
C GLY A 94 0.65 -3.13 1.56
N ALA A 95 0.89 -2.68 0.31
CA ALA A 95 2.20 -2.81 -0.32
C ALA A 95 2.94 -1.46 -0.34
N SER A 96 4.20 -1.42 0.08
CA SER A 96 5.07 -0.23 0.06
C SER A 96 4.38 0.98 0.71
N LEU A 97 4.07 2.05 -0.05
CA LEU A 97 3.25 3.17 0.42
C LEU A 97 1.93 2.72 1.05
N GLY A 98 1.24 1.76 0.42
CA GLY A 98 0.01 1.17 0.97
C GLY A 98 0.21 0.51 2.33
N GLY A 99 1.40 -0.04 2.59
CA GLY A 99 1.76 -0.58 3.89
C GLY A 99 1.89 0.51 4.96
N VAL A 100 2.45 1.67 4.62
CA VAL A 100 2.53 2.82 5.54
C VAL A 100 1.13 3.38 5.83
N VAL A 101 0.24 3.43 4.82
CA VAL A 101 -1.17 3.81 4.99
C VAL A 101 -1.90 2.80 5.89
N LEU A 102 -1.67 1.49 5.69
CA LEU A 102 -2.25 0.45 6.54
C LEU A 102 -1.78 0.55 7.99
N LEU A 103 -0.49 0.83 8.24
CA LEU A 103 0.01 1.06 9.61
C LEU A 103 -0.75 2.21 10.28
N GLN A 104 -0.96 3.32 9.56
CA GLN A 104 -1.73 4.44 10.11
C GLN A 104 -3.20 4.08 10.31
N LEU A 105 -3.79 3.23 9.45
CA LEU A 105 -5.16 2.75 9.59
C LEU A 105 -5.34 1.90 10.87
N LEU A 106 -4.34 1.11 11.28
CA LEU A 106 -4.38 0.32 12.52
C LEU A 106 -4.40 1.18 13.80
N ALA A 107 -4.18 2.50 13.70
CA ALA A 107 -4.37 3.41 14.83
C ALA A 107 -5.85 3.62 15.17
N TYR A 108 -6.77 3.40 14.24
CA TYR A 108 -8.21 3.43 14.47
C TYR A 108 -8.65 2.11 15.11
N LYS A 109 -9.12 2.17 16.35
CA LYS A 109 -9.43 0.98 17.16
C LYS A 109 -10.87 0.49 17.02
N ASP A 110 -11.67 1.14 16.21
CA ASP A 110 -13.07 0.83 15.89
C ASP A 110 -13.23 -0.13 14.70
N ILE A 111 -12.11 -0.47 14.00
CA ILE A 111 -12.06 -1.46 12.94
C ILE A 111 -11.17 -2.63 13.39
N LYS A 112 -11.77 -3.80 13.53
CA LYS A 112 -11.03 -5.04 13.83
C LYS A 112 -10.39 -5.59 12.57
N VAL A 113 -9.13 -6.01 12.65
CA VAL A 113 -8.39 -6.62 11.54
C VAL A 113 -7.94 -8.03 11.94
N GLY A 114 -8.45 -9.05 11.24
CA GLY A 114 -8.11 -10.44 11.49
C GLY A 114 -6.67 -10.75 11.10
N ALA A 115 -6.26 -10.40 9.87
CA ALA A 115 -4.87 -10.49 9.41
C ALA A 115 -4.44 -9.16 8.79
N ALA A 116 -3.28 -8.63 9.20
CA ALA A 116 -2.67 -7.42 8.61
C ALA A 116 -1.36 -7.82 7.91
N VAL A 117 -1.29 -7.68 6.59
CA VAL A 117 -0.14 -8.09 5.79
C VAL A 117 0.51 -6.88 5.13
N PHE A 118 1.81 -6.72 5.35
CA PHE A 118 2.63 -5.60 4.89
C PHE A 118 3.70 -6.09 3.93
N GLU A 119 3.61 -5.76 2.64
CA GLU A 119 4.64 -6.11 1.64
C GLU A 119 5.53 -4.91 1.38
N GLY A 120 6.83 -5.03 1.68
CA GLY A 120 7.81 -3.97 1.44
C GLY A 120 7.53 -2.66 2.18
N CYS A 121 6.86 -2.72 3.31
CA CYS A 121 6.47 -1.54 4.08
C CYS A 121 7.71 -0.84 4.67
N SER A 122 7.85 0.46 4.44
CA SER A 122 8.88 1.24 5.12
C SER A 122 8.58 1.36 6.61
N LEU A 123 9.61 1.18 7.44
CA LEU A 123 9.58 1.39 8.89
C LEU A 123 10.68 2.37 9.33
N TRP A 124 11.12 3.27 8.44
CA TRP A 124 12.08 4.31 8.79
C TRP A 124 11.41 5.42 9.59
N GLU A 125 11.82 5.62 10.86
CA GLU A 125 11.19 6.60 11.77
C GLU A 125 11.78 8.01 11.64
N HIS A 126 13.08 8.16 11.35
CA HIS A 126 13.79 9.45 11.32
C HIS A 126 14.87 9.51 10.24
N ALA A 127 14.56 9.08 9.03
CA ALA A 127 15.54 8.92 7.96
C ALA A 127 15.73 10.18 7.09
N LYS A 128 16.06 11.35 7.71
CA LYS A 128 16.23 12.65 7.03
C LYS A 128 17.14 12.59 5.81
N ALA A 129 18.34 12.01 5.95
CA ALA A 129 19.31 11.92 4.86
C ALA A 129 18.79 11.01 3.72
N LEU A 130 18.16 9.89 4.08
CA LEU A 130 17.54 8.99 3.11
C LEU A 130 16.42 9.69 2.34
N ASN A 131 15.52 10.42 3.04
CA ASN A 131 14.46 11.19 2.41
C ASN A 131 15.03 12.19 1.39
N PHE A 132 16.03 12.98 1.79
CA PHE A 132 16.64 13.98 0.92
C PHE A 132 17.24 13.34 -0.35
N ILE A 133 18.04 12.29 -0.19
CA ILE A 133 18.73 11.63 -1.30
C ILE A 133 17.70 10.92 -2.21
N ALA A 134 16.80 10.12 -1.65
CA ALA A 134 15.84 9.36 -2.42
C ALA A 134 14.88 10.28 -3.19
N THR A 135 14.35 11.32 -2.54
CA THR A 135 13.49 12.33 -3.18
C THR A 135 14.23 13.03 -4.32
N SER A 136 15.47 13.47 -4.09
CA SER A 136 16.26 14.17 -5.11
C SER A 136 16.53 13.30 -6.33
N VAL A 137 16.93 12.04 -6.12
CA VAL A 137 17.16 11.09 -7.22
C VAL A 137 15.88 10.77 -7.97
N PHE A 138 14.78 10.58 -7.25
CA PHE A 138 13.49 10.23 -7.87
C PHE A 138 12.95 11.42 -8.69
N LEU A 139 12.98 12.64 -8.15
CA LEU A 139 12.59 13.85 -8.87
C LEU A 139 13.45 14.10 -10.11
N HIS A 140 14.77 13.87 -10.02
CA HIS A 140 15.65 13.98 -11.19
C HIS A 140 15.23 13.00 -12.30
N LYS A 141 14.99 11.73 -11.95
CA LYS A 141 14.50 10.71 -12.89
C LYS A 141 13.12 11.06 -13.44
N HIS A 142 12.22 11.56 -12.61
CA HIS A 142 10.88 11.98 -12.98
C HIS A 142 10.90 13.14 -14.01
N ARG A 143 11.66 14.21 -13.75
CA ARG A 143 11.83 15.31 -14.69
C ARG A 143 12.41 14.86 -16.03
N LYS A 144 13.36 13.92 -16.00
CA LYS A 144 13.91 13.31 -17.22
C LYS A 144 12.84 12.48 -17.95
N ALA A 145 11.99 11.77 -17.23
CA ALA A 145 10.91 10.97 -17.80
C ALA A 145 9.86 11.85 -18.49
N ILE A 146 9.49 12.98 -17.89
CA ILE A 146 8.57 13.94 -18.50
C ILE A 146 9.13 14.49 -19.81
N ARG A 147 10.42 14.87 -19.85
CA ARG A 147 11.09 15.41 -21.04
C ARG A 147 11.21 14.40 -22.17
N ASN A 148 11.31 13.10 -21.84
CA ASN A 148 11.55 12.01 -22.78
C ASN A 148 10.52 10.90 -22.60
N ARG A 149 9.23 11.25 -22.68
CA ARG A 149 8.10 10.37 -22.37
C ARG A 149 8.15 9.04 -23.13
N GLU A 150 8.26 9.09 -24.46
CA GLU A 150 8.27 7.89 -25.31
C GLU A 150 9.44 6.98 -24.99
N LEU A 151 10.65 7.55 -24.81
CA LEU A 151 11.84 6.79 -24.46
C LEU A 151 11.68 6.14 -23.07
N THR A 152 11.03 6.82 -22.10
CA THR A 152 10.78 6.28 -20.77
C THR A 152 9.83 5.09 -20.85
N ILE A 153 8.70 5.23 -21.54
CA ILE A 153 7.73 4.15 -21.75
C ILE A 153 8.41 2.96 -22.42
N LYS A 154 9.16 3.21 -23.52
CA LYS A 154 9.89 2.17 -24.24
C LYS A 154 10.87 1.42 -23.32
N LYS A 155 11.71 2.14 -22.59
CA LYS A 155 12.68 1.51 -21.66
C LYS A 155 12.04 0.68 -20.58
N MET A 156 10.95 1.17 -19.98
CA MET A 156 10.21 0.43 -18.96
C MET A 156 9.58 -0.84 -19.56
N THR A 157 9.02 -0.72 -20.76
CA THR A 157 8.43 -1.86 -21.48
C THR A 157 9.49 -2.89 -21.89
N ASP A 158 10.65 -2.44 -22.33
CA ASP A 158 11.77 -3.33 -22.71
C ASP A 158 12.34 -4.08 -21.50
N LEU A 159 12.40 -3.44 -20.31
CA LEU A 159 12.94 -4.03 -19.09
C LEU A 159 11.96 -4.94 -18.33
N TYR A 160 10.67 -4.58 -18.30
CA TYR A 160 9.65 -5.21 -17.44
C TYR A 160 8.44 -5.76 -18.22
N GLY A 161 8.51 -5.72 -19.57
CA GLY A 161 7.43 -6.16 -20.44
C GLY A 161 6.28 -5.17 -20.57
N LYS A 162 5.33 -5.46 -21.48
CA LYS A 162 4.18 -4.58 -21.78
C LYS A 162 3.30 -4.25 -20.56
N LYS A 163 3.28 -5.11 -19.55
CA LYS A 163 2.56 -4.90 -18.30
C LYS A 163 3.10 -3.71 -17.49
N ALA A 164 4.31 -3.23 -17.77
CA ALA A 164 4.92 -2.06 -17.09
C ALA A 164 4.50 -0.71 -17.72
N THR A 165 3.85 -0.68 -18.87
CA THR A 165 3.42 0.56 -19.52
C THR A 165 2.55 1.44 -18.60
N PRO A 166 1.54 0.94 -17.89
CA PRO A 166 0.74 1.77 -16.98
C PRO A 166 1.56 2.36 -15.83
N MET A 167 2.55 1.64 -15.33
CA MET A 167 3.46 2.14 -14.28
C MET A 167 4.33 3.29 -14.80
N ALA A 168 4.87 3.17 -16.03
CA ALA A 168 5.64 4.23 -16.67
C ALA A 168 4.80 5.50 -16.89
N GLU A 169 3.56 5.35 -17.33
CA GLU A 169 2.64 6.47 -17.52
C GLU A 169 2.29 7.16 -16.19
N ARG A 170 2.05 6.39 -15.12
CA ARG A 170 1.81 6.95 -13.78
C ARG A 170 3.04 7.68 -13.27
N PHE A 171 4.24 7.11 -13.46
CA PHE A 171 5.49 7.77 -13.11
C PHE A 171 5.67 9.14 -13.82
N ILE A 172 5.21 9.27 -15.05
CA ILE A 172 5.29 10.53 -15.80
C ILE A 172 4.22 11.53 -15.32
N ARG A 173 3.04 11.06 -14.89
CA ARG A 173 1.89 11.92 -14.53
C ARG A 173 1.90 12.42 -13.11
N ILE A 174 2.47 11.66 -12.16
CA ILE A 174 2.47 12.03 -10.75
C ILE A 174 3.15 13.40 -10.57
N ASP A 175 2.56 14.27 -9.77
CA ASP A 175 3.13 15.59 -9.50
C ASP A 175 4.31 15.55 -8.52
N GLU A 176 5.19 16.56 -8.59
CA GLU A 176 6.39 16.61 -7.75
C GLU A 176 6.08 16.77 -6.26
N GLN A 177 4.95 17.41 -5.90
CA GLN A 177 4.58 17.58 -4.50
C GLN A 177 4.16 16.24 -3.89
N SER A 178 3.35 15.47 -4.62
CA SER A 178 2.98 14.10 -4.24
C SER A 178 4.21 13.22 -4.04
N ILE A 179 5.18 13.29 -4.96
CA ILE A 179 6.46 12.55 -4.81
C ILE A 179 7.15 12.93 -3.50
N LYS A 180 7.29 14.22 -3.20
CA LYS A 180 7.93 14.70 -1.97
C LYS A 180 7.22 14.22 -0.72
N ASN A 181 5.89 14.33 -0.69
CA ASN A 181 5.08 13.91 0.44
C ASN A 181 5.15 12.41 0.68
N ILE A 182 5.07 11.59 -0.38
CA ILE A 182 5.19 10.13 -0.30
C ILE A 182 6.56 9.71 0.27
N PHE A 183 7.66 10.29 -0.25
CA PHE A 183 8.98 9.97 0.26
C PHE A 183 9.19 10.46 1.70
N HIS A 184 8.60 11.60 2.07
CA HIS A 184 8.58 12.07 3.44
C HIS A 184 7.89 11.05 4.34
N ASP A 185 6.66 10.64 4.04
CA ASP A 185 5.90 9.71 4.86
C ASP A 185 6.59 8.34 5.00
N CYS A 186 7.22 7.85 3.92
CA CYS A 186 8.00 6.61 3.97
C CYS A 186 9.32 6.73 4.77
N ALA A 187 9.85 7.93 4.98
CA ALA A 187 11.08 8.18 5.73
C ALA A 187 10.85 8.59 7.19
N PHE A 188 9.61 8.95 7.54
CA PHE A 188 9.22 9.41 8.89
C PHE A 188 7.98 8.65 9.37
N VAL A 189 8.01 7.33 9.22
CA VAL A 189 6.94 6.46 9.69
C VAL A 189 6.79 6.57 11.21
N ASN A 190 5.57 6.72 11.69
CA ASN A 190 5.24 6.67 13.11
C ASN A 190 4.36 5.43 13.37
N PRO A 191 4.96 4.28 13.69
CA PRO A 191 4.22 3.04 13.91
C PRO A 191 3.29 3.17 15.12
N PRO A 192 1.97 2.85 15.00
CA PRO A 192 1.03 2.95 16.10
C PRO A 192 1.33 1.94 17.21
N GLU A 193 0.81 2.20 18.41
CA GLU A 193 0.83 1.19 19.47
C GLU A 193 -0.19 0.08 19.15
N LEU A 194 0.28 -1.16 19.15
CA LEU A 194 -0.53 -2.36 18.91
C LEU A 194 -0.50 -3.27 20.13
N SER A 195 -1.63 -3.85 20.49
CA SER A 195 -1.71 -4.90 21.50
C SER A 195 -0.92 -6.14 21.04
N LYS A 196 -0.69 -7.08 21.94
CA LYS A 196 -0.03 -8.33 21.58
C LYS A 196 -0.80 -9.09 20.49
N GLU A 197 -2.11 -9.17 20.63
CA GLU A 197 -3.02 -9.84 19.70
C GLU A 197 -3.00 -9.17 18.32
N GLU A 198 -3.03 -7.83 18.28
CA GLU A 198 -2.90 -7.06 17.03
C GLU A 198 -1.54 -7.31 16.36
N GLN A 199 -0.47 -7.45 17.13
CA GLN A 199 0.86 -7.75 16.59
C GLN A 199 0.93 -9.19 16.05
N GLU A 200 0.37 -10.17 16.73
CA GLU A 200 0.30 -11.57 16.28
C GLU A 200 -0.46 -11.72 14.95
N ALA A 201 -1.44 -10.85 14.71
CA ALA A 201 -2.15 -10.74 13.44
C ALA A 201 -1.32 -10.08 12.31
N CYS A 202 -0.17 -9.46 12.62
CA CYS A 202 0.68 -8.79 11.63
C CYS A 202 1.69 -9.72 10.98
N LEU A 203 1.77 -9.68 9.65
CA LEU A 203 2.78 -10.35 8.84
C LEU A 203 3.51 -9.31 7.97
N PHE A 204 4.81 -9.17 8.18
CA PHE A 204 5.67 -8.32 7.36
C PHE A 204 6.45 -9.16 6.35
N LEU A 205 6.33 -8.80 5.07
CA LEU A 205 6.92 -9.49 3.92
C LEU A 205 7.94 -8.59 3.24
N TYR A 206 9.12 -9.12 2.96
CA TYR A 206 10.17 -8.38 2.24
C TYR A 206 10.94 -9.30 1.30
N GLY A 207 11.42 -8.74 0.20
CA GLY A 207 12.46 -9.39 -0.60
C GLY A 207 13.84 -9.29 0.07
N SER A 208 14.71 -10.31 -0.10
CA SER A 208 16.05 -10.29 0.50
C SER A 208 16.98 -9.20 -0.07
N LYS A 209 16.67 -8.70 -1.28
CA LYS A 209 17.40 -7.61 -1.96
C LYS A 209 16.79 -6.22 -1.69
N GLU A 210 15.80 -6.12 -0.83
CA GLU A 210 15.02 -4.92 -0.58
C GLU A 210 15.69 -4.03 0.48
N PHE A 211 15.71 -2.71 0.22
CA PHE A 211 16.33 -1.76 1.14
C PHE A 211 15.55 -1.63 2.45
N ASP A 212 14.20 -1.63 2.38
CA ASP A 212 13.33 -1.44 3.55
C ASP A 212 13.36 -2.61 4.55
N LEU A 213 13.84 -3.79 4.13
CA LEU A 213 14.11 -4.91 5.05
C LEU A 213 15.06 -4.51 6.20
N ARG A 214 15.95 -3.54 5.98
CA ARG A 214 16.87 -3.03 7.02
C ARG A 214 16.11 -2.30 8.12
N SER A 215 15.10 -1.49 7.74
CA SER A 215 14.24 -0.81 8.72
C SER A 215 13.42 -1.82 9.51
N ALA A 216 12.84 -2.81 8.84
CA ALA A 216 12.06 -3.87 9.48
C ALA A 216 12.88 -4.65 10.51
N LYS A 217 14.07 -5.13 10.15
CA LYS A 217 14.98 -5.84 11.07
C LYS A 217 15.39 -5.00 12.31
N LYS A 218 15.38 -3.67 12.18
CA LYS A 218 15.72 -2.75 13.29
C LYS A 218 14.51 -2.44 14.16
N VAL A 219 13.34 -2.25 13.57
CA VAL A 219 12.13 -1.73 14.25
C VAL A 219 11.25 -2.85 14.81
N LEU A 220 10.98 -3.91 14.03
CA LEU A 220 10.05 -4.97 14.43
C LEU A 220 10.41 -5.62 15.79
N PRO A 221 11.67 -5.99 16.08
CA PRO A 221 11.98 -6.62 17.38
C PRO A 221 11.73 -5.70 18.58
N LYS A 222 11.65 -4.40 18.38
CA LYS A 222 11.46 -3.39 19.44
C LYS A 222 10.02 -2.95 19.59
N LYS A 223 9.35 -2.69 18.45
CA LYS A 223 7.99 -2.12 18.41
C LYS A 223 6.91 -3.21 18.32
N TYR A 224 7.18 -4.26 17.54
CA TYR A 224 6.24 -5.34 17.27
C TYR A 224 6.87 -6.72 17.45
N PRO A 225 7.34 -7.07 18.67
CA PRO A 225 8.07 -8.32 18.91
C PRO A 225 7.24 -9.60 18.66
N TYR A 226 5.92 -9.48 18.61
CA TYR A 226 5.01 -10.60 18.33
C TYR A 226 4.59 -10.69 16.86
N ALA A 227 4.96 -9.69 16.02
CA ALA A 227 4.66 -9.72 14.59
C ALA A 227 5.56 -10.72 13.85
N ARG A 228 5.01 -11.33 12.80
CA ARG A 228 5.75 -12.27 11.95
C ARG A 228 6.51 -11.53 10.86
N LEU A 229 7.75 -11.95 10.61
CA LEU A 229 8.58 -11.47 9.51
C LEU A 229 8.92 -12.63 8.58
N LYS A 230 8.59 -12.51 7.29
CA LYS A 230 8.98 -13.45 6.23
C LYS A 230 9.80 -12.73 5.17
N VAL A 231 10.89 -13.36 4.74
CA VAL A 231 11.78 -12.81 3.71
C VAL A 231 11.80 -13.75 2.51
N TRP A 232 11.49 -13.20 1.34
CA TRP A 232 11.54 -13.90 0.05
C TRP A 232 12.97 -13.82 -0.51
N ASP A 233 13.66 -14.95 -0.58
CA ASP A 233 15.03 -14.96 -1.09
C ASP A 233 15.08 -14.65 -2.59
N GLY A 234 16.05 -13.80 -2.98
CA GLY A 234 16.29 -13.39 -4.36
C GLY A 234 15.37 -12.30 -4.89
N TYR A 235 14.29 -11.92 -4.17
CA TYR A 235 13.33 -10.92 -4.61
C TYR A 235 13.73 -9.49 -4.19
N GLY A 236 13.32 -8.51 -5.00
CA GLY A 236 13.40 -7.07 -4.71
C GLY A 236 12.09 -6.53 -4.16
N HIS A 237 11.97 -5.21 -4.12
CA HIS A 237 10.83 -4.47 -3.57
C HIS A 237 9.51 -4.81 -4.27
N CYS A 238 8.56 -5.41 -3.56
CA CYS A 238 7.24 -5.82 -4.05
C CYS A 238 7.25 -6.69 -5.32
N THR A 239 8.36 -7.42 -5.59
CA THR A 239 8.46 -8.18 -6.85
C THR A 239 7.90 -9.59 -6.77
N LYS A 240 7.80 -10.21 -5.59
CA LYS A 240 7.22 -11.56 -5.44
C LYS A 240 5.75 -11.60 -5.85
N MET A 241 4.94 -10.63 -5.45
CA MET A 241 3.52 -10.57 -5.78
C MET A 241 3.24 -10.49 -7.30
N SER A 242 4.19 -9.91 -8.06
CA SER A 242 4.07 -9.77 -9.52
C SER A 242 4.67 -10.96 -10.27
N ALA A 243 5.69 -11.62 -9.68
CA ALA A 243 6.37 -12.76 -10.28
C ALA A 243 5.53 -14.03 -10.22
N ASP A 244 4.79 -14.23 -9.14
CA ASP A 244 3.92 -15.39 -8.93
C ASP A 244 2.62 -14.98 -8.23
N PRO A 245 1.69 -14.32 -8.95
CA PRO A 245 0.44 -13.83 -8.37
C PRO A 245 -0.45 -14.94 -7.79
N ALA A 246 -0.41 -16.15 -8.39
CA ALA A 246 -1.24 -17.27 -7.94
C ALA A 246 -0.77 -17.78 -6.56
N GLU A 247 0.52 -18.10 -6.41
CA GLU A 247 1.10 -18.49 -5.13
C GLU A 247 0.89 -17.41 -4.08
N TYR A 248 1.06 -16.13 -4.49
CA TYR A 248 0.91 -14.99 -3.58
C TYR A 248 -0.53 -14.81 -3.11
N GLY A 249 -1.52 -14.92 -4.01
CA GLY A 249 -2.94 -14.87 -3.67
C GLY A 249 -3.37 -16.02 -2.75
N HIS A 250 -2.90 -17.23 -3.02
CA HIS A 250 -3.13 -18.40 -2.14
C HIS A 250 -2.53 -18.18 -0.74
N MET A 251 -1.32 -17.63 -0.65
CA MET A 251 -0.69 -17.31 0.64
C MET A 251 -1.52 -16.30 1.43
N LEU A 252 -2.02 -15.22 0.79
CA LEU A 252 -2.87 -14.24 1.46
C LEU A 252 -4.20 -14.85 1.92
N LYS A 253 -4.78 -15.75 1.15
CA LYS A 253 -5.98 -16.48 1.54
C LYS A 253 -5.74 -17.35 2.76
N SER A 254 -4.62 -18.07 2.82
CA SER A 254 -4.27 -18.89 3.99
C SER A 254 -4.07 -18.07 5.26
N GLU A 255 -3.66 -16.80 5.17
CA GLU A 255 -3.58 -15.91 6.33
C GLU A 255 -4.97 -15.64 6.95
N ILE A 256 -6.02 -15.54 6.13
CA ILE A 256 -7.40 -15.38 6.61
C ILE A 256 -7.86 -16.65 7.36
N GLU A 257 -7.51 -17.82 6.83
CA GLU A 257 -7.91 -19.11 7.43
C GLU A 257 -7.22 -19.37 8.77
N ASN A 258 -5.93 -18.98 8.88
CA ASN A 258 -5.15 -19.16 10.11
C ASN A 258 -5.61 -18.27 11.27
N CYS A 259 -6.23 -17.12 10.99
CA CYS A 259 -6.75 -16.23 12.03
C CYS A 259 -8.15 -16.64 12.54
N CYS A 260 -8.82 -17.60 11.89
CA CYS A 260 -10.14 -18.09 12.29
C CYS A 260 -10.08 -19.35 13.16
N ASN A 261 -8.90 -19.92 13.40
CA ASN A 261 -8.64 -21.08 14.25
C ASN A 261 -7.91 -20.65 15.53
#